data_0d01e5e24eaae108ef35f3ccb2f42381
#
_entry.id   0d01e5e24eaae108ef35f3ccb2f42381
#
_cell.length_a   1.000
_cell.length_b   1.000
_cell.length_c   1.000
_cell.angle_alpha   90.00
_cell.angle_beta   90.00
_cell.angle_gamma   90.00
#
_symmetry.space_group_name_H-M   'P 1'
#
loop_
_entity.id
_entity.type
_entity.pdbx_description
1 polymer ?
#
loop_
_entity_poly.entity_id
_entity_poly.type
_entity_poly.pdbx_seq_one_letter_code
_entity_poly.pdbx_strand_id
1 'polypeptide(L)'
;MSAYKTSSLADIGQSVQQVVTLQEEIKLHIEFCRNYGLSEEDIIQKDEDQATTAYTRYVLDIGQSQDWLALQIALLPCLIGYGVIAKRLYEDPNSAKAGSPYWKWIEQYVAGEYREAMMRGSDLIEKHATKLSPSRVEELAQIFIHATNVSTWQLWTVQADANGMQMERGFWDMGLRAGGEAR
;
A
#
# COMPACT_ATOMS: atom_id res chain seq x y z
N MET A 1 -12.75 -11.16 -3.50
CA MET A 1 -13.44 -10.79 -2.25
C MET A 1 -14.30 -9.56 -2.38
N SER A 2 -13.79 -8.40 -2.83
CA SER A 2 -14.60 -7.17 -3.01
C SER A 2 -15.86 -7.37 -3.85
N ALA A 3 -15.77 -8.05 -4.99
CA ALA A 3 -16.87 -8.15 -5.96
C ALA A 3 -18.14 -8.83 -5.45
N TYR A 4 -18.04 -9.76 -4.51
CA TYR A 4 -19.22 -10.45 -3.98
C TYR A 4 -19.78 -9.83 -2.69
N LYS A 5 -19.12 -8.81 -2.15
CA LYS A 5 -19.59 -8.08 -0.97
C LYS A 5 -20.50 -6.91 -1.29
N THR A 6 -20.76 -6.66 -2.56
CA THR A 6 -21.67 -5.62 -3.02
C THR A 6 -22.68 -6.15 -4.02
N SER A 7 -23.89 -5.59 -4.00
CA SER A 7 -24.93 -5.83 -5.02
C SER A 7 -24.90 -4.78 -6.13
N SER A 8 -24.02 -3.79 -6.05
CA SER A 8 -23.86 -2.76 -7.06
C SER A 8 -23.06 -3.28 -8.25
N LEU A 9 -23.64 -3.33 -9.44
CA LEU A 9 -22.93 -3.69 -10.67
C LEU A 9 -21.74 -2.77 -10.96
N ALA A 10 -21.83 -1.49 -10.59
CA ALA A 10 -20.75 -0.54 -10.74
C ALA A 10 -19.56 -0.90 -9.83
N ASP A 11 -19.81 -1.23 -8.56
CA ASP A 11 -18.78 -1.61 -7.60
C ASP A 11 -18.17 -2.97 -7.95
N ILE A 12 -18.96 -3.90 -8.49
CA ILE A 12 -18.46 -5.17 -9.04
C ILE A 12 -17.50 -4.90 -10.21
N GLY A 13 -17.90 -4.08 -11.16
CA GLY A 13 -17.07 -3.72 -12.32
C GLY A 13 -15.76 -3.07 -11.88
N GLN A 14 -15.80 -2.19 -10.89
CA GLN A 14 -14.62 -1.55 -10.32
C GLN A 14 -13.70 -2.56 -9.61
N SER A 15 -14.24 -3.49 -8.86
CA SER A 15 -13.48 -4.55 -8.20
C SER A 15 -12.76 -5.46 -9.21
N VAL A 16 -13.40 -5.75 -10.34
CA VAL A 16 -12.77 -6.49 -11.45
C VAL A 16 -11.62 -5.68 -12.05
N GLN A 17 -11.82 -4.38 -12.28
CA GLN A 17 -10.77 -3.50 -12.81
C GLN A 17 -9.57 -3.40 -11.85
N GLN A 18 -9.79 -3.39 -10.53
CA GLN A 18 -8.71 -3.44 -9.54
C GLN A 18 -7.86 -4.70 -9.68
N VAL A 19 -8.47 -5.86 -9.93
CA VAL A 19 -7.73 -7.12 -10.15
C VAL A 19 -6.86 -7.03 -11.42
N VAL A 20 -7.39 -6.47 -12.50
CA VAL A 20 -6.63 -6.28 -13.75
C VAL A 20 -5.45 -5.33 -13.52
N THR A 21 -5.67 -4.21 -12.86
CA THR A 21 -4.61 -3.24 -12.52
C THR A 21 -3.52 -3.90 -11.66
N LEU A 22 -3.91 -4.71 -10.67
CA LEU A 22 -2.95 -5.43 -9.81
C LEU A 22 -2.08 -6.42 -10.60
N GLN A 23 -2.65 -7.10 -11.61
CA GLN A 23 -1.87 -7.99 -12.47
C GLN A 23 -0.78 -7.24 -13.25
N GLU A 24 -1.08 -6.05 -13.75
CA GLU A 24 -0.08 -5.21 -14.44
C GLU A 24 0.99 -4.69 -13.46
N GLU A 25 0.59 -4.29 -12.26
CA GLU A 25 1.50 -3.84 -11.22
C GLU A 25 2.49 -4.96 -10.78
N ILE A 26 2.03 -6.20 -10.65
CA ILE A 26 2.89 -7.34 -10.35
C ILE A 26 3.97 -7.52 -11.44
N LYS A 27 3.62 -7.39 -12.72
CA LYS A 27 4.58 -7.48 -13.82
C LYS A 27 5.66 -6.40 -13.71
N LEU A 28 5.25 -5.16 -13.40
CA LEU A 28 6.17 -4.04 -13.19
C LEU A 28 7.12 -4.30 -12.01
N HIS A 29 6.61 -4.85 -10.90
CA HIS A 29 7.43 -5.20 -9.74
C HIS A 29 8.45 -6.29 -10.07
N ILE A 30 8.06 -7.33 -10.81
CA ILE A 30 8.97 -8.40 -11.26
C ILE A 30 10.07 -7.81 -12.16
N GLU A 31 9.71 -6.94 -13.11
CA GLU A 31 10.66 -6.29 -13.99
C GLU A 31 11.62 -5.39 -13.20
N PHE A 32 11.11 -4.65 -12.23
CA PHE A 32 11.93 -3.83 -11.33
C PHE A 32 12.95 -4.69 -10.58
N CYS A 33 12.54 -5.81 -9.99
CA CYS A 33 13.41 -6.72 -9.26
C CYS A 33 14.47 -7.36 -10.17
N ARG A 34 14.14 -7.66 -11.42
CA ARG A 34 15.10 -8.16 -12.43
C ARG A 34 16.25 -7.18 -12.69
N ASN A 35 16.00 -5.86 -12.59
CA ASN A 35 17.06 -4.85 -12.72
C ASN A 35 18.08 -4.89 -11.57
N TYR A 36 17.75 -5.58 -10.47
CA TYR A 36 18.64 -5.83 -9.34
C TYR A 36 19.21 -7.26 -9.32
N GLY A 37 19.04 -8.02 -10.41
CA GLY A 37 19.61 -9.34 -10.56
C GLY A 37 18.78 -10.47 -9.95
N LEU A 38 17.54 -10.19 -9.51
CA LEU A 38 16.63 -11.22 -9.00
C LEU A 38 15.86 -11.86 -10.17
N SER A 39 15.79 -13.19 -10.18
CA SER A 39 14.94 -13.93 -11.11
C SER A 39 13.48 -13.91 -10.62
N GLU A 40 12.54 -14.19 -11.50
CA GLU A 40 11.13 -14.36 -11.13
C GLU A 40 10.94 -15.51 -10.14
N GLU A 41 11.73 -16.56 -10.27
CA GLU A 41 11.72 -17.71 -9.38
C GLU A 41 12.18 -17.33 -7.96
N ASP A 42 13.25 -16.52 -7.84
CA ASP A 42 13.71 -16.01 -6.55
C ASP A 42 12.64 -15.18 -5.83
N ILE A 43 11.86 -14.39 -6.60
CA ILE A 43 10.79 -13.55 -6.07
C ILE A 43 9.62 -14.42 -5.58
N ILE A 44 9.19 -15.40 -6.39
CA ILE A 44 8.04 -16.25 -6.08
C ILE A 44 8.34 -17.21 -4.91
N GLN A 45 9.57 -17.68 -4.79
CA GLN A 45 9.97 -18.62 -3.73
C GLN A 45 10.35 -17.93 -2.41
N LYS A 46 10.44 -16.58 -2.39
CA LYS A 46 10.78 -15.86 -1.18
C LYS A 46 9.64 -15.94 -0.17
N ASP A 47 9.97 -16.38 1.05
CA ASP A 47 9.04 -16.36 2.16
C ASP A 47 8.56 -14.95 2.46
N GLU A 48 7.27 -14.82 2.81
CA GLU A 48 6.71 -13.56 3.24
C GLU A 48 7.36 -13.08 4.54
N ASP A 49 7.75 -11.81 4.56
CA ASP A 49 8.17 -11.16 5.81
C ASP A 49 6.98 -11.04 6.78
N GLN A 50 7.28 -10.97 8.07
CA GLN A 50 6.26 -10.87 9.12
C GLN A 50 5.34 -9.66 8.93
N ALA A 51 5.85 -8.52 8.47
CA ALA A 51 5.04 -7.33 8.20
C ALA A 51 4.07 -7.58 7.03
N THR A 52 4.54 -8.23 5.97
CA THR A 52 3.69 -8.59 4.82
C THR A 52 2.60 -9.56 5.26
N THR A 53 2.96 -10.59 6.01
CA THR A 53 1.99 -11.56 6.55
C THR A 53 0.97 -10.86 7.46
N ALA A 54 1.39 -9.99 8.36
CA ALA A 54 0.49 -9.28 9.28
C ALA A 54 -0.49 -8.39 8.52
N TYR A 55 -0.03 -7.62 7.54
CA TYR A 55 -0.88 -6.75 6.73
C TYR A 55 -1.86 -7.55 5.87
N THR A 56 -1.38 -8.55 5.15
CA THR A 56 -2.24 -9.35 4.27
C THR A 56 -3.31 -10.10 5.05
N ARG A 57 -2.98 -10.65 6.23
CA ARG A 57 -3.95 -11.31 7.12
C ARG A 57 -4.99 -10.34 7.65
N TYR A 58 -4.58 -9.14 8.04
CA TYR A 58 -5.52 -8.11 8.47
C TYR A 58 -6.50 -7.71 7.36
N VAL A 59 -5.99 -7.44 6.15
CA VAL A 59 -6.86 -7.12 5.00
C VAL A 59 -7.83 -8.25 4.68
N LEU A 60 -7.37 -9.51 4.75
CA LEU A 60 -8.22 -10.67 4.53
C LEU A 60 -9.29 -10.81 5.62
N ASP A 61 -8.94 -10.56 6.88
CA ASP A 61 -9.88 -10.57 8.00
C ASP A 61 -10.96 -9.51 7.84
N ILE A 62 -10.58 -8.25 7.58
CA ILE A 62 -11.55 -7.19 7.25
C ILE A 62 -12.41 -7.58 6.04
N GLY A 63 -11.79 -8.14 5.01
CA GLY A 63 -12.50 -8.60 3.82
C GLY A 63 -13.49 -9.73 4.06
N GLN A 64 -13.34 -10.53 5.10
CA GLN A 64 -14.26 -11.61 5.48
C GLN A 64 -15.33 -11.13 6.46
N SER A 65 -14.93 -10.37 7.48
CA SER A 65 -15.77 -9.99 8.62
C SER A 65 -16.58 -8.72 8.40
N GLN A 66 -16.11 -7.79 7.56
CA GLN A 66 -16.72 -6.47 7.36
C GLN A 66 -17.34 -6.29 5.97
N ASP A 67 -17.95 -5.13 5.73
CA ASP A 67 -18.54 -4.79 4.43
C ASP A 67 -17.51 -4.43 3.36
N TRP A 68 -17.99 -4.18 2.14
CA TRP A 68 -17.15 -3.82 0.98
C TRP A 68 -16.35 -2.54 1.23
N LEU A 69 -16.95 -1.51 1.87
CA LEU A 69 -16.29 -0.24 2.10
C LEU A 69 -15.14 -0.38 3.12
N ALA A 70 -15.34 -1.15 4.18
CA ALA A 70 -14.29 -1.45 5.16
C ALA A 70 -13.08 -2.13 4.50
N LEU A 71 -13.32 -3.06 3.56
CA LEU A 71 -12.25 -3.67 2.78
C LEU A 71 -11.50 -2.64 1.91
N GLN A 72 -12.21 -1.72 1.24
CA GLN A 72 -11.55 -0.65 0.48
C GLN A 72 -10.69 0.23 1.38
N ILE A 73 -11.18 0.58 2.56
CA ILE A 73 -10.43 1.37 3.56
C ILE A 73 -9.18 0.62 4.05
N ALA A 74 -9.25 -0.68 4.27
CA ALA A 74 -8.09 -1.48 4.68
C ALA A 74 -7.00 -1.58 3.60
N LEU A 75 -7.36 -1.46 2.32
CA LEU A 75 -6.43 -1.44 1.19
C LEU A 75 -5.87 -0.03 0.89
N LEU A 76 -6.51 1.01 1.39
CA LEU A 76 -6.21 2.39 1.04
C LEU A 76 -4.78 2.84 1.43
N PRO A 77 -4.16 2.39 2.54
CA PRO A 77 -2.78 2.73 2.88
C PRO A 77 -1.78 2.42 1.77
N CYS A 78 -1.91 1.28 1.09
CA CYS A 78 -1.05 0.93 -0.04
C CYS A 78 -1.23 1.86 -1.24
N LEU A 79 -2.46 2.31 -1.50
CA LEU A 79 -2.73 3.18 -2.64
C LEU A 79 -2.27 4.63 -2.38
N ILE A 80 -2.64 5.19 -1.22
CA ILE A 80 -2.39 6.60 -0.91
C ILE A 80 -0.99 6.79 -0.32
N GLY A 81 -0.54 5.91 0.57
CA GLY A 81 0.70 6.04 1.31
C GLY A 81 1.90 6.21 0.38
N TYR A 82 2.09 5.31 -0.56
CA TYR A 82 3.22 5.39 -1.50
C TYR A 82 3.26 6.69 -2.30
N GLY A 83 2.12 7.18 -2.77
CA GLY A 83 2.07 8.44 -3.50
C GLY A 83 2.40 9.65 -2.63
N VAL A 84 1.94 9.68 -1.37
CA VAL A 84 2.25 10.75 -0.42
C VAL A 84 3.74 10.80 -0.12
N ILE A 85 4.37 9.63 0.09
CA ILE A 85 5.80 9.54 0.40
C ILE A 85 6.63 9.89 -0.81
N ALA A 86 6.33 9.29 -1.96
CA ALA A 86 7.04 9.58 -3.19
C ALA A 86 6.99 11.07 -3.51
N LYS A 87 5.83 11.72 -3.35
CA LYS A 87 5.69 13.17 -3.53
C LYS A 87 6.61 13.94 -2.57
N ARG A 88 6.58 13.60 -1.28
CA ARG A 88 7.43 14.26 -0.28
C ARG A 88 8.91 14.11 -0.62
N LEU A 89 9.36 12.89 -0.96
CA LEU A 89 10.75 12.63 -1.33
C LEU A 89 11.14 13.32 -2.65
N TYR A 90 10.23 13.41 -3.59
CA TYR A 90 10.47 14.07 -4.88
C TYR A 90 10.64 15.58 -4.72
N GLU A 91 9.87 16.20 -3.82
CA GLU A 91 9.88 17.65 -3.54
C GLU A 91 10.98 18.06 -2.56
N ASP A 92 11.52 17.13 -1.75
CA ASP A 92 12.57 17.44 -0.77
C ASP A 92 13.91 17.72 -1.49
N PRO A 93 14.46 18.95 -1.32
CA PRO A 93 15.76 19.31 -1.91
C PRO A 93 16.94 18.49 -1.37
N ASN A 94 16.78 17.85 -0.20
CA ASN A 94 17.82 17.01 0.40
C ASN A 94 17.76 15.54 -0.09
N SER A 95 16.75 15.18 -0.86
CA SER A 95 16.67 13.83 -1.44
C SER A 95 17.80 13.57 -2.41
N ALA A 96 18.52 12.47 -2.22
CA ALA A 96 19.60 12.03 -3.10
C ALA A 96 19.03 11.55 -4.44
N LYS A 97 18.98 12.45 -5.44
CA LYS A 97 18.44 12.17 -6.79
C LYS A 97 19.45 11.41 -7.64
N ALA A 98 20.68 11.93 -7.70
CA ALA A 98 21.72 11.36 -8.52
C ALA A 98 22.31 10.10 -7.87
N GLY A 99 22.31 8.99 -8.62
CA GLY A 99 22.87 7.71 -8.16
C GLY A 99 22.00 6.92 -7.18
N SER A 100 20.81 7.42 -6.81
CA SER A 100 19.89 6.65 -5.99
C SER A 100 19.23 5.54 -6.82
N PRO A 101 19.36 4.27 -6.41
CA PRO A 101 18.67 3.18 -7.08
C PRO A 101 17.14 3.29 -6.97
N TYR A 102 16.64 4.01 -5.95
CA TYR A 102 15.22 4.17 -5.67
C TYR A 102 14.57 5.35 -6.40
N TRP A 103 15.37 6.22 -7.11
CA TRP A 103 14.81 7.41 -7.73
C TRP A 103 13.76 7.10 -8.80
N LYS A 104 13.98 6.04 -9.59
CA LYS A 104 13.01 5.56 -10.60
C LYS A 104 11.69 5.12 -9.97
N TRP A 105 11.76 4.51 -8.78
CA TRP A 105 10.56 4.15 -8.01
C TRP A 105 9.79 5.42 -7.59
N ILE A 106 10.50 6.42 -7.04
CA ILE A 106 9.88 7.71 -6.66
C ILE A 106 9.19 8.36 -7.86
N GLU A 107 9.87 8.41 -9.03
CA GLU A 107 9.32 8.99 -10.25
C GLU A 107 8.04 8.28 -10.71
N GLN A 108 7.96 6.95 -10.58
CA GLN A 108 6.78 6.17 -10.93
C GLN A 108 5.58 6.53 -10.06
N TYR A 109 5.77 6.70 -8.75
CA TYR A 109 4.69 7.01 -7.80
C TYR A 109 4.26 8.49 -7.79
N VAL A 110 5.05 9.40 -8.36
CA VAL A 110 4.64 10.79 -8.62
C VAL A 110 4.09 10.99 -10.04
N ALA A 111 4.15 9.98 -10.90
CA ALA A 111 3.63 10.06 -12.27
C ALA A 111 2.12 10.35 -12.30
N GLY A 112 1.66 10.96 -13.40
CA GLY A 112 0.28 11.34 -13.58
C GLY A 112 -0.70 10.18 -13.42
N GLU A 113 -0.38 9.02 -13.98
CA GLU A 113 -1.20 7.81 -13.94
C GLU A 113 -1.43 7.31 -12.50
N TYR A 114 -0.38 7.28 -11.67
CA TYR A 114 -0.50 6.88 -10.28
C TYR A 114 -1.34 7.89 -9.47
N ARG A 115 -1.11 9.18 -9.69
CA ARG A 115 -1.90 10.23 -9.07
C ARG A 115 -3.39 10.15 -9.44
N GLU A 116 -3.70 9.84 -10.69
CA GLU A 116 -5.09 9.59 -11.11
C GLU A 116 -5.70 8.37 -10.43
N ALA A 117 -4.92 7.29 -10.24
CA ALA A 117 -5.37 6.12 -9.49
C ALA A 117 -5.69 6.47 -8.03
N MET A 118 -4.82 7.26 -7.37
CA MET A 118 -5.08 7.77 -6.02
C MET A 118 -6.36 8.62 -5.96
N MET A 119 -6.57 9.52 -6.92
CA MET A 119 -7.77 10.35 -6.98
C MET A 119 -9.02 9.50 -7.13
N ARG A 120 -9.02 8.53 -8.07
CA ARG A 120 -10.16 7.59 -8.24
C ARG A 120 -10.47 6.81 -6.98
N GLY A 121 -9.43 6.35 -6.25
CA GLY A 121 -9.61 5.66 -4.97
C GLY A 121 -10.21 6.57 -3.90
N SER A 122 -9.74 7.81 -3.80
CA SER A 122 -10.28 8.80 -2.87
C SER A 122 -11.72 9.17 -3.20
N ASP A 123 -12.04 9.43 -4.45
CA ASP A 123 -13.39 9.78 -4.91
C ASP A 123 -14.40 8.65 -4.62
N LEU A 124 -13.92 7.39 -4.76
CA LEU A 124 -14.74 6.23 -4.44
C LEU A 124 -15.12 6.21 -2.95
N ILE A 125 -14.14 6.41 -2.08
CA ILE A 125 -14.37 6.45 -0.63
C ILE A 125 -15.30 7.62 -0.28
N GLU A 126 -15.01 8.82 -0.79
CA GLU A 126 -15.81 10.01 -0.53
C GLU A 126 -17.27 9.83 -0.93
N LYS A 127 -17.53 9.26 -2.11
CA LYS A 127 -18.88 8.96 -2.59
C LYS A 127 -19.69 8.08 -1.63
N HIS A 128 -19.02 7.14 -0.97
CA HIS A 128 -19.67 6.26 0.01
C HIS A 128 -19.72 6.89 1.41
N ALA A 129 -18.68 7.65 1.80
CA ALA A 129 -18.57 8.26 3.11
C ALA A 129 -19.66 9.29 3.40
N THR A 130 -20.11 10.05 2.40
CA THR A 130 -21.16 11.08 2.54
C THR A 130 -22.51 10.55 3.04
N LYS A 131 -22.73 9.23 2.98
CA LYS A 131 -24.00 8.59 3.39
C LYS A 131 -23.89 7.87 4.74
N LEU A 132 -22.75 7.96 5.40
CA LEU A 132 -22.48 7.23 6.63
C LEU A 132 -22.85 8.05 7.88
N SER A 133 -23.16 7.34 8.97
CA SER A 133 -23.23 7.96 10.29
C SER A 133 -21.84 8.35 10.79
N PRO A 134 -21.73 9.36 11.68
CA PRO A 134 -20.45 9.71 12.29
C PRO A 134 -19.73 8.53 12.96
N SER A 135 -20.50 7.65 13.64
CA SER A 135 -19.93 6.46 14.28
C SER A 135 -19.33 5.48 13.25
N ARG A 136 -19.95 5.31 12.08
CA ARG A 136 -19.42 4.46 11.04
C ARG A 136 -18.15 5.06 10.41
N VAL A 137 -18.09 6.37 10.26
CA VAL A 137 -16.86 7.05 9.81
C VAL A 137 -15.72 6.81 10.80
N GLU A 138 -15.98 6.90 12.10
CA GLU A 138 -14.98 6.62 13.14
C GLU A 138 -14.48 5.17 13.08
N GLU A 139 -15.38 4.20 12.94
CA GLU A 139 -14.99 2.78 12.76
C GLU A 139 -14.08 2.57 11.55
N LEU A 140 -14.41 3.18 10.42
CA LEU A 140 -13.61 3.10 9.20
C LEU A 140 -12.25 3.79 9.37
N ALA A 141 -12.20 4.92 10.10
CA ALA A 141 -10.96 5.58 10.44
C ALA A 141 -10.04 4.68 11.28
N GLN A 142 -10.60 3.94 12.25
CA GLN A 142 -9.85 2.95 13.03
C GLN A 142 -9.32 1.81 12.16
N ILE A 143 -10.09 1.34 11.18
CA ILE A 143 -9.62 0.33 10.21
C ILE A 143 -8.44 0.87 9.40
N PHE A 144 -8.53 2.11 8.91
CA PHE A 144 -7.43 2.75 8.17
C PHE A 144 -6.17 2.89 9.02
N ILE A 145 -6.31 3.42 10.24
CA ILE A 145 -5.20 3.59 11.18
C ILE A 145 -4.56 2.24 11.49
N HIS A 146 -5.37 1.21 11.77
CA HIS A 146 -4.84 -0.12 12.07
C HIS A 146 -4.14 -0.73 10.85
N ALA A 147 -4.75 -0.67 9.66
CA ALA A 147 -4.14 -1.15 8.42
C ALA A 147 -2.78 -0.47 8.16
N THR A 148 -2.73 0.84 8.37
CA THR A 148 -1.50 1.61 8.25
C THR A 148 -0.46 1.17 9.28
N ASN A 149 -0.84 0.99 10.54
CA ASN A 149 0.05 0.54 11.61
C ASN A 149 0.56 -0.89 11.39
N VAL A 150 -0.29 -1.83 10.95
CA VAL A 150 0.11 -3.22 10.72
C VAL A 150 1.09 -3.32 9.55
N SER A 151 0.94 -2.50 8.52
CA SER A 151 1.94 -2.41 7.44
C SER A 151 3.30 -1.86 7.93
N THR A 152 3.34 -1.30 9.13
CA THR A 152 4.52 -0.63 9.73
C THR A 152 5.02 -1.25 11.03
N TRP A 153 4.32 -2.23 11.61
CA TRP A 153 4.58 -2.70 12.98
C TRP A 153 5.97 -3.31 13.21
N GLN A 154 6.73 -3.67 12.22
CA GLN A 154 8.07 -4.22 12.42
C GLN A 154 9.08 -3.25 13.09
N LEU A 155 8.70 -2.01 13.36
CA LEU A 155 9.58 -1.00 13.98
C LEU A 155 9.33 -0.72 15.45
N TRP A 156 8.31 -1.28 16.05
CA TRP A 156 8.00 -0.99 17.48
C TRP A 156 8.88 -1.70 18.48
N THR A 157 9.78 -2.57 18.06
CA THR A 157 10.78 -3.16 18.98
C THR A 157 12.01 -2.28 19.17
N VAL A 158 12.12 -1.15 18.43
CA VAL A 158 13.23 -0.21 18.61
C VAL A 158 12.71 1.23 18.62
N GLN A 159 12.42 1.71 19.81
CA GLN A 159 12.31 3.11 20.20
C GLN A 159 11.08 3.91 19.73
N ALA A 160 10.16 4.07 20.65
CA ALA A 160 9.07 5.02 20.58
C ALA A 160 9.63 6.45 20.64
N ASP A 161 9.53 7.20 19.54
CA ASP A 161 9.70 8.64 19.55
C ASP A 161 8.52 9.36 18.89
N ALA A 162 8.15 10.48 19.52
CA ALA A 162 6.89 11.17 19.57
C ALA A 162 6.47 11.96 18.31
N ASN A 163 6.69 11.48 17.10
CA ASN A 163 6.20 12.16 15.89
C ASN A 163 5.64 11.16 14.88
N GLY A 164 4.35 11.27 14.60
CA GLY A 164 3.51 10.43 13.74
C GLY A 164 3.95 10.13 12.30
N MET A 165 5.24 10.02 12.04
CA MET A 165 5.86 9.78 10.74
C MET A 165 6.53 8.40 10.62
N GLN A 166 6.24 7.46 11.51
CA GLN A 166 6.95 6.16 11.58
C GLN A 166 6.39 5.06 10.68
N MET A 167 5.35 5.35 9.95
CA MET A 167 4.52 4.35 9.25
C MET A 167 5.19 3.60 8.09
N GLU A 168 6.30 4.09 7.56
CA GLU A 168 6.91 3.56 6.35
C GLU A 168 8.29 2.96 6.54
N ARG A 169 8.85 3.21 7.67
CA ARG A 169 10.19 2.73 8.00
C ARG A 169 10.29 1.21 7.96
N GLY A 170 9.23 0.48 8.36
CA GLY A 170 9.22 -0.97 8.40
C GLY A 170 9.38 -1.64 7.04
N PHE A 171 8.65 -1.16 6.05
CA PHE A 171 8.75 -1.68 4.69
C PHE A 171 10.11 -1.36 4.05
N TRP A 172 10.62 -0.16 4.31
CA TRP A 172 11.93 0.28 3.83
C TRP A 172 13.09 -0.38 4.58
N ASP A 173 12.99 -0.56 5.90
CA ASP A 173 13.99 -1.28 6.71
C ASP A 173 14.04 -2.78 6.38
N MET A 174 12.92 -3.37 5.97
CA MET A 174 12.87 -4.73 5.43
C MET A 174 13.69 -4.83 4.15
N GLY A 175 13.47 -3.92 3.19
CA GLY A 175 14.22 -3.87 1.94
C GLY A 175 15.71 -3.59 2.15
N LEU A 176 16.06 -2.72 3.10
CA LEU A 176 17.46 -2.42 3.44
C LEU A 176 18.17 -3.58 4.15
N ARG A 177 17.47 -4.36 4.98
CA ARG A 177 18.03 -5.57 5.60
C ARG A 177 18.26 -6.68 4.58
N ALA A 178 17.29 -6.93 3.71
CA ALA A 178 17.44 -7.90 2.63
C ALA A 178 18.60 -7.54 1.68
N GLY A 179 18.83 -6.25 1.42
CA GLY A 179 19.98 -5.77 0.63
C GLY A 179 21.31 -5.78 1.38
N GLY A 180 21.32 -5.80 2.72
CA GLY A 180 22.52 -5.87 3.56
C GLY A 180 23.07 -7.28 3.78
N GLU A 181 22.22 -8.29 3.70
CA GLU A 181 22.63 -9.70 3.81
C GLU A 181 23.18 -10.29 2.49
N ALA A 182 23.08 -9.55 1.39
CA ALA A 182 23.57 -9.95 0.07
C ALA A 182 24.99 -9.40 -0.26
N ARG A 183 25.79 -9.01 0.76
CA ARG A 183 27.19 -8.59 0.59
C ARG A 183 28.13 -9.55 1.29
#